data_ffa2594f3b7b05a2f919f1f3fafd2194
#
_entry.id   ffa2594f3b7b05a2f919f1f3fafd2194
#
_cell.length_a   1.000
_cell.length_b   1.000
_cell.length_c   1.000
_cell.angle_alpha   90.00
_cell.angle_beta   90.00
_cell.angle_gamma   90.00
#
_symmetry.space_group_name_H-M   'P 1'
#
loop_
_entity.id
_entity.type
_entity.pdbx_description
1 polymer ?
#
loop_
_entity_poly.entity_id
_entity_poly.type
_entity_poly.pdbx_seq_one_letter_code
_entity_poly.pdbx_strand_id
1 'polypeptide(L)'
;MLLARLYLNAESWIGKNMYTECMALCTEIMNSNKYALENDYSAPFYAQNEGSQEIIFAYPADEVKTGSTIYMALQKTLHPSNVKTFNLQTWLDNGVCAVPTFIDTYEEGDKRLPKTWRMGQQYGSDGSILYCTGLVPGWEGKPLIYTKEVSNLENGGEAEGYRCGKYEIKMGTSRALDND
;
A
#
# COMPACT_ATOMS: atom_id res chain seq x y z
N MET A 1 -19.41 8.86 8.21
CA MET A 1 -18.51 7.71 8.17
C MET A 1 -17.78 7.44 9.50
N LEU A 2 -17.09 8.40 10.13
CA LEU A 2 -16.39 8.17 11.41
C LEU A 2 -17.30 7.55 12.48
N LEU A 3 -18.52 8.09 12.66
CA LEU A 3 -19.48 7.55 13.63
C LEU A 3 -19.89 6.10 13.31
N ALA A 4 -20.06 5.74 12.03
CA ALA A 4 -20.32 4.35 11.63
C ALA A 4 -19.18 3.41 12.04
N ARG A 5 -17.92 3.83 11.89
CA ARG A 5 -16.74 3.06 12.33
C ARG A 5 -16.70 2.92 13.87
N LEU A 6 -17.09 3.94 14.62
CA LEU A 6 -17.20 3.86 16.08
C LEU A 6 -18.26 2.85 16.48
N TYR A 7 -19.43 2.87 15.87
CA TYR A 7 -20.50 1.91 16.15
C TYR A 7 -20.13 0.47 15.76
N LEU A 8 -19.43 0.28 14.63
CA LEU A 8 -18.95 -1.05 14.22
C LEU A 8 -18.04 -1.69 15.27
N ASN A 9 -17.21 -0.90 15.92
CA ASN A 9 -16.23 -1.38 16.90
C ASN A 9 -16.69 -1.24 18.35
N ALA A 10 -17.90 -0.74 18.61
CA ALA A 10 -18.39 -0.47 19.97
C ALA A 10 -18.44 -1.72 20.84
N GLU A 11 -18.76 -2.89 20.29
CA GLU A 11 -18.78 -4.14 21.05
C GLU A 11 -17.41 -4.47 21.61
N SER A 12 -16.34 -4.32 20.82
CA SER A 12 -14.96 -4.57 21.27
C SER A 12 -14.45 -3.55 22.30
N TRP A 13 -14.89 -2.29 22.19
CA TRP A 13 -14.35 -1.21 23.02
C TRP A 13 -15.12 -0.98 24.32
N ILE A 14 -16.44 -1.14 24.27
CA ILE A 14 -17.33 -0.81 25.41
C ILE A 14 -18.33 -1.94 25.72
N GLY A 15 -18.18 -3.12 25.11
CA GLY A 15 -19.05 -4.29 25.34
C GLY A 15 -20.49 -4.08 24.87
N LYS A 16 -20.75 -3.10 23.98
CA LYS A 16 -22.11 -2.75 23.54
C LYS A 16 -22.27 -2.96 22.04
N ASN A 17 -23.18 -3.86 21.66
CA ASN A 17 -23.50 -4.06 20.26
C ASN A 17 -24.28 -2.85 19.71
N MET A 18 -23.75 -2.25 18.63
CA MET A 18 -24.33 -1.09 17.94
C MET A 18 -24.33 -1.28 16.42
N TYR A 19 -24.49 -2.51 15.95
CA TYR A 19 -24.48 -2.82 14.51
C TYR A 19 -25.69 -2.22 13.77
N THR A 20 -26.86 -2.12 14.45
CA THR A 20 -28.05 -1.50 13.86
C THR A 20 -27.82 -0.02 13.56
N GLU A 21 -27.22 0.71 14.49
CA GLU A 21 -26.88 2.13 14.32
C GLU A 21 -25.79 2.30 13.26
N CYS A 22 -24.82 1.40 13.19
CA CYS A 22 -23.83 1.37 12.13
C CYS A 22 -24.48 1.20 10.75
N MET A 23 -25.38 0.23 10.61
CA MET A 23 -26.11 -0.05 9.37
C MET A 23 -26.94 1.16 8.92
N ALA A 24 -27.62 1.83 9.85
CA ALA A 24 -28.43 3.01 9.54
C ALA A 24 -27.57 4.12 8.93
N LEU A 25 -26.39 4.41 9.53
CA LEU A 25 -25.46 5.42 9.01
C LEU A 25 -24.86 5.04 7.66
N CYS A 26 -24.51 3.76 7.45
CA CYS A 26 -24.02 3.30 6.16
C CYS A 26 -25.10 3.47 5.07
N THR A 27 -26.35 3.13 5.39
CA THR A 27 -27.50 3.32 4.48
C THR A 27 -27.71 4.80 4.15
N GLU A 28 -27.60 5.69 5.12
CA GLU A 28 -27.67 7.14 4.90
C GLU A 28 -26.58 7.62 3.93
N ILE A 29 -25.33 7.16 4.12
CA ILE A 29 -24.22 7.51 3.21
C ILE A 29 -24.50 7.01 1.79
N MET A 30 -24.92 5.75 1.62
CA MET A 30 -25.23 5.17 0.31
C MET A 30 -26.38 5.94 -0.38
N ASN A 31 -27.45 6.26 0.35
CA ASN A 31 -28.61 6.96 -0.18
C ASN A 31 -28.36 8.45 -0.45
N SER A 32 -27.26 8.99 0.04
CA SER A 32 -26.93 10.41 -0.20
C SER A 32 -26.58 10.70 -1.66
N ASN A 33 -26.23 9.69 -2.44
CA ASN A 33 -25.75 9.78 -3.83
C ASN A 33 -24.55 10.74 -4.03
N LYS A 34 -23.81 11.00 -2.95
CA LYS A 34 -22.62 11.87 -2.99
C LYS A 34 -21.34 11.10 -3.32
N TYR A 35 -21.38 9.79 -3.12
CA TYR A 35 -20.24 8.90 -3.27
C TYR A 35 -20.62 7.73 -4.16
N ALA A 36 -19.65 7.21 -4.89
CA ALA A 36 -19.81 6.03 -5.74
C ALA A 36 -18.52 5.21 -5.72
N LEU A 37 -18.64 3.89 -5.89
CA LEU A 37 -17.47 3.03 -6.05
C LEU A 37 -16.83 3.29 -7.42
N GLU A 38 -15.51 3.35 -7.45
CA GLU A 38 -14.75 3.44 -8.69
C GLU A 38 -14.78 2.12 -9.45
N ASN A 39 -14.75 2.20 -10.78
CA ASN A 39 -14.66 1.02 -11.63
C ASN A 39 -13.27 0.36 -11.56
N ASP A 40 -12.23 1.14 -11.31
CA ASP A 40 -10.87 0.67 -11.05
C ASP A 40 -10.57 0.76 -9.56
N TYR A 41 -10.30 -0.39 -8.94
CA TYR A 41 -9.88 -0.48 -7.54
C TYR A 41 -8.70 0.43 -7.19
N SER A 42 -7.83 0.72 -8.17
CA SER A 42 -6.63 1.55 -7.93
C SER A 42 -6.92 3.06 -7.98
N ALA A 43 -8.05 3.50 -8.51
CA ALA A 43 -8.32 4.91 -8.73
C ALA A 43 -8.22 5.80 -7.47
N PRO A 44 -8.75 5.38 -6.28
CA PRO A 44 -8.59 6.15 -5.06
C PRO A 44 -7.14 6.27 -4.56
N PHE A 45 -6.23 5.45 -5.09
CA PHE A 45 -4.83 5.33 -4.67
C PHE A 45 -3.84 5.89 -5.71
N TYR A 46 -4.34 6.58 -6.73
CA TYR A 46 -3.50 7.31 -7.67
C TYR A 46 -2.92 8.58 -7.05
N ALA A 47 -1.78 9.02 -7.54
CA ALA A 47 -1.13 10.26 -7.11
C ALA A 47 -1.99 11.51 -7.35
N GLN A 48 -2.95 11.43 -8.24
CA GLN A 48 -3.96 12.46 -8.51
C GLN A 48 -5.35 11.84 -8.32
N ASN A 49 -5.82 11.81 -7.09
CA ASN A 49 -7.09 11.16 -6.70
C ASN A 49 -8.18 12.14 -6.21
N GLU A 50 -7.95 13.45 -6.33
CA GLU A 50 -8.87 14.48 -5.82
C GLU A 50 -10.26 14.42 -6.46
N GLY A 51 -10.37 13.83 -7.66
CA GLY A 51 -11.63 13.65 -8.37
C GLY A 51 -12.36 12.34 -8.05
N SER A 52 -11.80 11.48 -7.20
CA SER A 52 -12.41 10.18 -6.90
C SER A 52 -13.68 10.34 -6.09
N GLN A 53 -14.79 9.77 -6.62
CA GLN A 53 -16.07 9.76 -5.93
C GLN A 53 -16.15 8.72 -4.80
N GLU A 54 -15.19 7.83 -4.69
CA GLU A 54 -15.13 6.82 -3.63
C GLU A 54 -14.58 7.41 -2.31
N ILE A 55 -13.76 8.45 -2.40
CA ILE A 55 -13.12 9.06 -1.24
C ILE A 55 -14.12 9.92 -0.45
N ILE A 56 -14.45 9.49 0.77
CA ILE A 56 -15.35 10.21 1.67
C ILE A 56 -14.59 11.26 2.47
N PHE A 57 -13.37 10.95 2.88
CA PHE A 57 -12.49 11.85 3.62
C PHE A 57 -11.05 11.48 3.31
N ALA A 58 -10.26 12.48 2.94
CA ALA A 58 -8.83 12.34 2.71
C ALA A 58 -8.04 13.27 3.64
N TYR A 59 -6.90 12.79 4.09
CA TYR A 59 -5.86 13.61 4.68
C TYR A 59 -4.79 13.84 3.61
N PRO A 60 -4.74 15.03 3.02
CA PRO A 60 -3.88 15.25 1.86
C PRO A 60 -2.40 15.18 2.23
N ALA A 61 -1.64 14.41 1.48
CA ALA A 61 -0.19 14.37 1.51
C ALA A 61 0.38 15.08 0.28
N ASP A 62 1.28 16.03 0.50
CA ASP A 62 1.90 16.83 -0.56
C ASP A 62 3.40 16.91 -0.31
N GLU A 63 4.21 16.63 -1.33
CA GLU A 63 5.67 16.56 -1.19
C GLU A 63 6.31 17.88 -0.74
N VAL A 64 5.67 19.01 -1.00
CA VAL A 64 6.17 20.34 -0.65
C VAL A 64 5.59 20.83 0.67
N LYS A 65 4.28 20.67 0.87
CA LYS A 65 3.55 21.26 1.99
C LYS A 65 3.57 20.43 3.26
N THR A 66 3.50 19.11 3.14
CA THR A 66 3.47 18.22 4.31
C THR A 66 4.85 17.86 4.84
N GLY A 67 5.90 18.22 4.13
CA GLY A 67 7.28 18.12 4.59
C GLY A 67 7.78 16.70 4.87
N SER A 68 8.87 16.58 5.65
CA SER A 68 9.56 15.32 5.94
C SER A 68 8.93 14.48 7.06
N THR A 69 7.84 14.93 7.65
CA THR A 69 7.26 14.31 8.84
C THR A 69 6.29 13.16 8.53
N ILE A 70 5.83 13.05 7.28
CA ILE A 70 4.98 11.92 6.88
C ILE A 70 5.89 10.78 6.42
N TYR A 71 6.07 9.80 7.30
CA TYR A 71 6.72 8.54 6.97
C TYR A 71 5.78 7.72 6.11
N MET A 72 6.20 7.49 4.90
CA MET A 72 5.41 6.82 3.89
C MET A 72 5.57 5.32 4.02
N ALA A 73 4.45 4.59 4.07
CA ALA A 73 4.46 3.13 4.10
C ALA A 73 5.29 2.55 2.94
N LEU A 74 5.19 3.13 1.74
CA LEU A 74 5.92 2.68 0.56
C LEU A 74 7.44 2.83 0.71
N GLN A 75 7.93 3.91 1.34
CA GLN A 75 9.35 4.07 1.62
C GLN A 75 9.89 2.95 2.51
N LYS A 76 9.08 2.49 3.47
CA LYS A 76 9.45 1.41 4.40
C LYS A 76 9.38 0.03 3.78
N THR A 77 8.57 -0.17 2.75
CA THR A 77 8.35 -1.49 2.16
C THR A 77 9.24 -1.80 0.98
N LEU A 78 9.50 -0.82 0.13
CA LEU A 78 10.20 -1.03 -1.13
C LEU A 78 11.71 -1.18 -0.94
N HIS A 79 12.32 -2.03 -1.78
CA HIS A 79 13.75 -2.24 -1.81
C HIS A 79 14.50 -1.01 -2.36
N PRO A 80 15.73 -0.69 -1.88
CA PRO A 80 16.51 0.44 -2.38
C PRO A 80 16.66 0.50 -3.90
N SER A 81 16.81 -0.63 -4.57
CA SER A 81 16.89 -0.68 -6.04
C SER A 81 15.62 -0.16 -6.74
N ASN A 82 14.46 -0.19 -6.08
CA ASN A 82 13.23 0.38 -6.66
C ASN A 82 13.25 1.91 -6.79
N VAL A 83 14.24 2.59 -6.24
CA VAL A 83 14.51 3.99 -6.60
C VAL A 83 14.60 4.15 -8.12
N LYS A 84 15.22 3.20 -8.82
CA LYS A 84 15.31 3.20 -10.29
C LYS A 84 13.97 2.92 -10.98
N THR A 85 13.06 2.16 -10.33
CA THR A 85 11.71 1.91 -10.87
C THR A 85 10.94 3.22 -11.05
N PHE A 86 11.09 4.15 -10.11
CA PHE A 86 10.32 5.38 -10.03
C PHE A 86 11.13 6.65 -10.27
N ASN A 87 12.44 6.53 -10.57
CA ASN A 87 13.37 7.66 -10.68
C ASN A 87 13.34 8.57 -9.45
N LEU A 88 13.24 8.00 -8.25
CA LEU A 88 13.17 8.75 -7.00
C LEU A 88 14.52 9.39 -6.66
N GLN A 89 14.47 10.53 -5.97
CA GLN A 89 15.63 11.24 -5.42
C GLN A 89 15.75 11.01 -3.90
N THR A 90 15.18 9.93 -3.39
CA THR A 90 15.19 9.53 -1.99
C THR A 90 15.56 8.05 -1.86
N TRP A 91 15.79 7.62 -0.63
CA TRP A 91 16.07 6.20 -0.35
C TRP A 91 14.79 5.43 -0.03
N LEU A 92 14.90 4.11 -0.11
CA LEU A 92 13.86 3.14 0.27
C LEU A 92 14.48 2.13 1.24
N ASP A 93 13.73 1.69 2.25
CA ASP A 93 14.31 1.03 3.43
C ASP A 93 14.27 -0.51 3.41
N ASN A 94 13.43 -1.12 2.59
CA ASN A 94 13.20 -2.59 2.58
C ASN A 94 12.80 -3.18 3.94
N GLY A 95 12.13 -2.41 4.80
CA GLY A 95 11.96 -2.74 6.21
C GLY A 95 10.79 -3.66 6.52
N VAL A 96 9.78 -3.77 5.65
CA VAL A 96 8.57 -4.58 5.88
C VAL A 96 8.08 -5.24 4.61
N CYS A 97 7.49 -6.43 4.74
CA CYS A 97 6.87 -7.18 3.65
C CYS A 97 5.58 -7.87 4.12
N ALA A 98 4.81 -8.38 3.18
CA ALA A 98 3.66 -9.23 3.49
C ALA A 98 4.12 -10.59 4.02
N VAL A 99 3.44 -11.08 5.05
CA VAL A 99 3.61 -12.47 5.49
C VAL A 99 2.81 -13.41 4.57
N PRO A 100 3.34 -14.62 4.28
CA PRO A 100 2.68 -15.56 3.35
C PRO A 100 1.23 -15.87 3.69
N THR A 101 0.93 -16.09 4.97
CA THR A 101 -0.43 -16.42 5.44
C THR A 101 -1.45 -15.30 5.19
N PHE A 102 -1.02 -14.04 5.17
CA PHE A 102 -1.90 -12.94 4.80
C PHE A 102 -2.19 -12.97 3.29
N ILE A 103 -1.18 -13.26 2.47
CA ILE A 103 -1.36 -13.38 1.01
C ILE A 103 -2.31 -14.53 0.67
N ASP A 104 -2.29 -15.62 1.45
CA ASP A 104 -3.18 -16.78 1.27
C ASP A 104 -4.66 -16.46 1.61
N THR A 105 -4.96 -15.32 2.21
CA THR A 105 -6.35 -14.88 2.43
C THR A 105 -7.04 -14.34 1.17
N TYR A 106 -6.28 -14.04 0.11
CA TYR A 106 -6.85 -13.65 -1.16
C TYR A 106 -7.40 -14.88 -1.90
N GLU A 107 -8.64 -14.79 -2.35
CA GLU A 107 -9.26 -15.83 -3.16
C GLU A 107 -8.67 -15.87 -4.57
N GLU A 108 -8.79 -17.04 -5.22
CA GLU A 108 -8.35 -17.16 -6.61
C GLU A 108 -9.13 -16.20 -7.51
N GLY A 109 -8.41 -15.43 -8.33
CA GLY A 109 -8.99 -14.42 -9.21
C GLY A 109 -9.29 -13.07 -8.54
N ASP A 110 -8.95 -12.88 -7.27
CA ASP A 110 -9.09 -11.59 -6.62
C ASP A 110 -8.19 -10.53 -7.29
N LYS A 111 -8.85 -9.59 -7.99
CA LYS A 111 -8.18 -8.54 -8.75
C LYS A 111 -7.41 -7.53 -7.88
N ARG A 112 -7.67 -7.51 -6.57
CA ARG A 112 -6.96 -6.64 -5.61
C ARG A 112 -5.53 -7.11 -5.37
N LEU A 113 -5.29 -8.43 -5.40
CA LEU A 113 -3.96 -9.00 -5.12
C LEU A 113 -2.86 -8.35 -6.00
N PRO A 114 -2.93 -8.40 -7.34
CA PRO A 114 -1.88 -7.84 -8.20
C PRO A 114 -1.83 -6.30 -8.18
N LYS A 115 -2.89 -5.64 -7.70
CA LYS A 115 -2.95 -4.18 -7.59
C LYS A 115 -2.46 -3.66 -6.23
N THR A 116 -2.49 -4.52 -5.22
CA THR A 116 -2.03 -4.18 -3.85
C THR A 116 -0.57 -4.53 -3.64
N TRP A 117 -0.07 -5.57 -4.31
CA TRP A 117 1.25 -6.13 -4.01
C TRP A 117 2.16 -6.12 -5.23
N ARG A 118 3.40 -5.70 -5.01
CA ARG A 118 4.49 -5.89 -5.96
C ARG A 118 5.05 -7.28 -5.79
N MET A 119 5.08 -8.01 -6.89
CA MET A 119 5.42 -9.43 -6.95
C MET A 119 6.39 -9.68 -8.10
N GLY A 120 7.15 -10.77 -8.02
CA GLY A 120 8.03 -11.21 -9.11
C GLY A 120 9.21 -10.28 -9.37
N GLN A 121 9.77 -10.39 -10.58
CA GLN A 121 10.93 -9.62 -11.00
C GLN A 121 10.65 -8.12 -11.02
N GLN A 122 11.56 -7.35 -10.42
CA GLN A 122 11.47 -5.89 -10.42
C GLN A 122 12.36 -5.29 -11.52
N TYR A 123 11.89 -4.16 -12.07
CA TYR A 123 12.53 -3.49 -13.19
C TYR A 123 12.71 -1.99 -12.92
N GLY A 124 13.76 -1.43 -13.50
CA GLY A 124 13.94 0.00 -13.61
C GLY A 124 12.94 0.63 -14.59
N SER A 125 12.82 1.94 -14.57
CA SER A 125 11.96 2.71 -15.52
C SER A 125 12.41 2.57 -16.97
N ASP A 126 13.67 2.19 -17.18
CA ASP A 126 14.28 1.90 -18.49
C ASP A 126 14.09 0.44 -18.94
N GLY A 127 13.39 -0.38 -18.14
CA GLY A 127 13.18 -1.81 -18.39
C GLY A 127 14.35 -2.71 -17.96
N SER A 128 15.42 -2.16 -17.39
CA SER A 128 16.53 -2.97 -16.88
C SER A 128 16.11 -3.81 -15.67
N ILE A 129 16.65 -5.03 -15.57
CA ILE A 129 16.45 -5.88 -14.38
C ILE A 129 17.12 -5.24 -13.18
N LEU A 130 16.41 -5.21 -12.04
CA LEU A 130 16.94 -4.78 -10.77
C LEU A 130 17.54 -5.94 -9.98
N TYR A 131 18.55 -5.63 -9.18
CA TYR A 131 19.28 -6.58 -8.36
C TYR A 131 19.27 -6.17 -6.90
N CYS A 132 19.41 -7.16 -6.03
CA CYS A 132 19.63 -6.99 -4.60
C CYS A 132 20.97 -6.29 -4.34
N THR A 133 21.03 -5.52 -3.27
CA THR A 133 22.18 -4.67 -2.93
C THR A 133 23.07 -5.23 -1.83
N GLY A 134 22.71 -6.39 -1.27
CA GLY A 134 23.46 -7.03 -0.19
C GLY A 134 23.12 -6.47 1.21
N LEU A 135 21.94 -5.91 1.39
CA LEU A 135 21.42 -5.56 2.73
C LEU A 135 21.38 -6.78 3.65
N VAL A 136 21.15 -7.95 3.07
CA VAL A 136 21.21 -9.24 3.74
C VAL A 136 22.38 -10.03 3.15
N PRO A 137 23.30 -10.58 3.99
CA PRO A 137 24.44 -11.36 3.50
C PRO A 137 24.03 -12.46 2.53
N GLY A 138 24.76 -12.59 1.42
CA GLY A 138 24.52 -13.59 0.39
C GLY A 138 23.41 -13.24 -0.63
N TRP A 139 22.86 -12.04 -0.59
CA TRP A 139 21.86 -11.56 -1.56
C TRP A 139 22.42 -10.62 -2.63
N GLU A 140 23.59 -10.03 -2.41
CA GLU A 140 24.21 -9.11 -3.36
C GLU A 140 24.28 -9.67 -4.78
N GLY A 141 23.86 -8.88 -5.74
CA GLY A 141 23.87 -9.23 -7.16
C GLY A 141 22.85 -10.27 -7.61
N LYS A 142 22.02 -10.80 -6.72
CA LYS A 142 20.88 -11.63 -7.14
C LYS A 142 19.79 -10.78 -7.79
N PRO A 143 19.06 -11.27 -8.81
CA PRO A 143 17.90 -10.55 -9.35
C PRO A 143 16.91 -10.23 -8.24
N LEU A 144 16.38 -9.00 -8.24
CA LEU A 144 15.37 -8.56 -7.28
C LEU A 144 14.00 -9.14 -7.67
N ILE A 145 13.69 -10.32 -7.13
CA ILE A 145 12.45 -11.05 -7.38
C ILE A 145 11.67 -11.13 -6.07
N TYR A 146 10.60 -10.36 -5.94
CA TYR A 146 9.74 -10.46 -4.76
C TYR A 146 8.95 -11.78 -4.78
N THR A 147 9.22 -12.63 -3.80
CA THR A 147 8.57 -13.92 -3.61
C THR A 147 7.47 -13.83 -2.54
N LYS A 148 6.51 -14.75 -2.58
CA LYS A 148 5.52 -14.85 -1.49
C LYS A 148 6.17 -15.34 -0.20
N GLU A 149 7.10 -16.29 -0.33
CA GLU A 149 7.71 -16.96 0.80
C GLU A 149 8.64 -16.03 1.58
N VAL A 150 8.63 -16.21 2.90
CA VAL A 150 9.52 -15.57 3.87
C VAL A 150 10.13 -16.66 4.71
N SER A 151 11.43 -16.88 4.59
CA SER A 151 12.14 -17.98 5.23
C SER A 151 12.21 -17.85 6.75
N ASN A 152 12.28 -16.60 7.23
CA ASN A 152 12.31 -16.28 8.66
C ASN A 152 11.70 -14.89 8.89
N LEU A 153 10.74 -14.78 9.81
CA LEU A 153 10.05 -13.52 10.11
C LEU A 153 10.95 -12.47 10.77
N GLU A 154 12.00 -12.88 11.48
CA GLU A 154 12.93 -11.97 12.14
C GLU A 154 14.10 -11.56 11.23
N ASN A 155 14.52 -12.47 10.33
CA ASN A 155 15.69 -12.30 9.47
C ASN A 155 15.40 -12.80 8.05
N GLY A 156 14.34 -12.31 7.44
CA GLY A 156 13.98 -12.65 6.06
C GLY A 156 15.02 -12.20 5.05
N GLY A 157 15.05 -12.87 3.89
CA GLY A 157 15.90 -12.52 2.76
C GLY A 157 15.54 -11.16 2.15
N GLU A 158 16.50 -10.55 1.46
CA GLU A 158 16.38 -9.17 0.94
C GLU A 158 15.20 -8.97 -0.02
N ALA A 159 14.85 -10.02 -0.80
CA ALA A 159 13.72 -9.99 -1.74
C ALA A 159 12.55 -10.89 -1.31
N GLU A 160 12.58 -11.46 -0.10
CA GLU A 160 11.51 -12.30 0.41
C GLU A 160 10.30 -11.48 0.87
N GLY A 161 9.11 -12.03 0.65
CA GLY A 161 7.83 -11.37 0.91
C GLY A 161 7.44 -10.33 -0.15
N TYR A 162 6.15 -10.27 -0.49
CA TYR A 162 5.64 -9.25 -1.39
C TYR A 162 5.69 -7.86 -0.74
N ARG A 163 5.88 -6.83 -1.54
CA ARG A 163 5.96 -5.44 -1.08
C ARG A 163 4.67 -4.70 -1.38
N CYS A 164 4.25 -3.80 -0.48
CA CYS A 164 3.08 -2.96 -0.73
C CYS A 164 3.32 -2.10 -1.98
N GLY A 165 2.37 -2.13 -2.89
CA GLY A 165 2.37 -1.39 -4.14
C GLY A 165 1.01 -0.77 -4.43
N LYS A 166 0.15 -0.68 -3.40
CA LYS A 166 -1.23 -0.19 -3.51
C LYS A 166 -1.31 1.25 -4.00
N TYR A 167 -0.43 2.09 -3.46
CA TYR A 167 -0.41 3.51 -3.78
C TYR A 167 0.48 3.80 -4.98
N GLU A 168 0.02 4.68 -5.87
CA GLU A 168 0.84 5.13 -6.98
C GLU A 168 1.98 6.02 -6.49
N ILE A 169 3.18 5.76 -6.98
CA ILE A 169 4.34 6.60 -6.75
C ILE A 169 4.54 7.49 -7.97
N LYS A 170 4.48 8.80 -7.78
CA LYS A 170 4.76 9.77 -8.81
C LYS A 170 6.23 9.71 -9.22
N MET A 171 6.49 9.52 -10.51
CA MET A 171 7.84 9.41 -11.06
C MET A 171 8.67 10.68 -10.83
N GLY A 172 9.93 10.50 -10.48
CA GLY A 172 10.90 11.60 -10.37
C GLY A 172 10.76 12.47 -9.11
N THR A 173 9.92 12.08 -8.16
CA THR A 173 9.72 12.85 -6.93
C THR A 173 10.87 12.66 -5.94
N SER A 174 11.03 13.61 -5.03
CA SER A 174 12.00 13.53 -3.93
C SER A 174 11.59 12.55 -2.84
N ARG A 175 10.35 12.04 -2.87
CA ARG A 175 9.77 11.14 -1.87
C ARG A 175 8.82 10.15 -2.54
N ALA A 176 8.69 8.98 -1.93
CA ALA A 176 7.63 8.03 -2.24
C ALA A 176 6.39 8.44 -1.41
N LEU A 177 5.51 9.23 -1.99
CA LEU A 177 4.28 9.69 -1.34
C LEU A 177 3.16 8.66 -1.54
N ASP A 178 2.47 8.31 -0.47
CA ASP A 178 1.15 7.74 -0.50
C ASP A 178 0.12 8.87 -0.29
N ASN A 179 -0.89 8.93 -1.12
CA ASN A 179 -1.87 10.03 -1.16
C ASN A 179 -3.16 9.68 -0.39
N ASP A 180 -3.03 9.16 0.82
CA ASP A 180 -4.19 8.84 1.68
C ASP A 180 -4.80 10.08 2.35
#